data_fd583e6419ff68f88001878395fb62f2
#
_entry.id   fd583e6419ff68f88001878395fb62f2
#
_cell.length_a   1.000
_cell.length_b   1.000
_cell.length_c   1.000
_cell.angle_alpha   90.00
_cell.angle_beta   90.00
_cell.angle_gamma   90.00
#
_symmetry.space_group_name_H-M   'P 1'
#
loop_
_entity.id
_entity.type
_entity.pdbx_description
1 polymer ?
#
loop_
_entity_poly.entity_id
_entity_poly.type
_entity_poly.pdbx_seq_one_letter_code
_entity_poly.pdbx_strand_id
1 'polypeptide(L)'
;MKKIILSSILLVSTLFSTLSAQSAKKKAEEETIQWRYELQASVGQAQKGSAIVRVWTYSPKVQIATLQAGKNAVHGMLFVGVAPSNDHLRLPGVPAIITDPTIETKHEAYFEAFFADGGPYQRYVSHMANGIPDEVIKIGKEYKVGLNVTVQLDALRQRLIDDGIIADIAENIGKIPTIMVVPSDQWCYQNGYVSKIGEHEYPDYALALRSNQELLQVITVVNSLFSQRNFPLKNLESALKTLNNRAAEDALVTNHSGAELLVSPIDELKNVARADIWVQVNWSENEVAGGSRKALSFTMQGLDAYNNKQVAGANGTSSSVFASQAQTSILIEEVLTGHMELFAQQLTAYFKTLEENGRQIVAHIQVFDDFDGDLTNEYDGYELGEIIEEWLDDNTVKGKYNTVIATDTHMLFEN
;
A
#
# COMPACT_ATOMS: atom_id res chain seq x y z
N MET A 1 -76.40 5.79 -3.95
CA MET A 1 -75.63 7.05 -3.85
C MET A 1 -74.73 7.12 -2.63
N LYS A 2 -75.10 6.74 -1.41
CA LYS A 2 -74.20 6.80 -0.21
C LYS A 2 -72.92 5.93 -0.28
N LYS A 3 -72.91 4.76 -0.97
CA LYS A 3 -71.71 3.92 -1.11
C LYS A 3 -70.66 4.45 -2.08
N ILE A 4 -71.07 5.22 -3.10
CA ILE A 4 -70.15 5.81 -4.08
C ILE A 4 -69.42 7.01 -3.48
N ILE A 5 -70.09 7.82 -2.64
CA ILE A 5 -69.52 8.95 -1.95
C ILE A 5 -68.46 8.53 -0.92
N LEU A 6 -68.68 7.42 -0.21
CA LEU A 6 -67.70 6.92 0.76
C LEU A 6 -66.42 6.39 0.08
N SER A 7 -66.53 5.76 -1.09
CA SER A 7 -65.39 5.27 -1.86
C SER A 7 -64.55 6.41 -2.44
N SER A 8 -65.20 7.51 -2.90
CA SER A 8 -64.50 8.69 -3.44
C SER A 8 -63.77 9.45 -2.34
N ILE A 9 -64.33 9.55 -1.13
CA ILE A 9 -63.65 10.24 0.01
C ILE A 9 -62.42 9.43 0.47
N LEU A 10 -62.48 8.08 0.47
CA LEU A 10 -61.34 7.24 0.84
C LEU A 10 -60.21 7.36 -0.21
N LEU A 11 -60.54 7.43 -1.51
CA LEU A 11 -59.54 7.55 -2.58
C LEU A 11 -58.84 8.93 -2.55
N VAL A 12 -59.57 10.01 -2.25
CA VAL A 12 -59.03 11.36 -2.14
C VAL A 12 -58.14 11.50 -0.89
N SER A 13 -58.50 10.87 0.23
CA SER A 13 -57.70 10.91 1.45
C SER A 13 -56.38 10.17 1.30
N THR A 14 -56.34 9.05 0.56
CA THR A 14 -55.08 8.32 0.26
C THR A 14 -54.20 9.10 -0.71
N LEU A 15 -54.75 9.80 -1.72
CA LEU A 15 -53.99 10.67 -2.62
C LEU A 15 -53.37 11.87 -1.91
N PHE A 16 -54.06 12.51 -0.99
CA PHE A 16 -53.52 13.63 -0.19
C PHE A 16 -52.45 13.19 0.78
N SER A 17 -52.57 12.01 1.38
CA SER A 17 -51.53 11.47 2.28
C SER A 17 -50.26 11.09 1.54
N THR A 18 -50.33 10.54 0.33
CA THR A 18 -49.17 10.23 -0.51
C THR A 18 -48.47 11.50 -1.05
N LEU A 19 -49.22 12.51 -1.48
CA LEU A 19 -48.62 13.79 -1.86
C LEU A 19 -47.93 14.51 -0.71
N SER A 20 -48.52 14.50 0.48
CA SER A 20 -47.93 15.12 1.67
C SER A 20 -46.67 14.36 2.14
N ALA A 21 -46.67 13.03 2.02
CA ALA A 21 -45.49 12.21 2.36
C ALA A 21 -44.34 12.43 1.35
N GLN A 22 -44.64 12.53 0.05
CA GLN A 22 -43.65 12.85 -0.96
C GLN A 22 -43.07 14.25 -0.80
N SER A 23 -43.89 15.27 -0.49
CA SER A 23 -43.44 16.63 -0.22
C SER A 23 -42.53 16.69 1.03
N ALA A 24 -42.86 15.98 2.09
CA ALA A 24 -42.08 15.92 3.30
C ALA A 24 -40.78 15.12 3.14
N LYS A 25 -40.75 14.14 2.23
CA LYS A 25 -39.53 13.40 1.86
C LYS A 25 -38.58 14.34 1.08
N LYS A 26 -39.08 14.97 0.02
CA LYS A 26 -38.32 15.91 -0.82
C LYS A 26 -37.75 17.05 0.00
N LYS A 27 -38.50 17.67 0.90
CA LYS A 27 -37.99 18.70 1.80
C LYS A 27 -36.86 18.20 2.71
N ALA A 28 -36.95 17.00 3.26
CA ALA A 28 -35.90 16.43 4.09
C ALA A 28 -34.64 16.07 3.28
N GLU A 29 -34.79 15.70 1.99
CA GLU A 29 -33.67 15.52 1.04
C GLU A 29 -32.95 16.84 0.78
N GLU A 30 -33.68 17.89 0.52
CA GLU A 30 -33.16 19.27 0.32
C GLU A 30 -32.49 19.85 1.59
N GLU A 31 -32.99 19.53 2.77
CA GLU A 31 -32.40 19.95 4.03
C GLU A 31 -31.20 19.09 4.48
N THR A 32 -30.95 17.95 3.81
CA THR A 32 -29.83 17.08 4.13
C THR A 32 -28.56 17.57 3.47
N ILE A 33 -27.57 17.94 4.27
CA ILE A 33 -26.28 18.45 3.77
C ILE A 33 -25.50 17.31 3.10
N GLN A 34 -25.15 17.51 1.86
CA GLN A 34 -24.33 16.56 1.09
C GLN A 34 -22.93 16.45 1.74
N TRP A 35 -22.38 15.24 1.76
CA TRP A 35 -21.04 14.92 2.30
C TRP A 35 -20.85 15.27 3.78
N ARG A 36 -21.93 15.36 4.54
CA ARG A 36 -21.88 15.47 6.00
C ARG A 36 -22.00 14.09 6.62
N TYR A 37 -20.87 13.46 6.89
CA TYR A 37 -20.79 12.14 7.49
C TYR A 37 -19.51 11.97 8.33
N GLU A 38 -19.45 10.88 9.09
CA GLU A 38 -18.23 10.43 9.79
C GLU A 38 -18.01 8.97 9.41
N LEU A 39 -16.73 8.58 9.22
CA LEU A 39 -16.33 7.19 9.02
C LEU A 39 -15.56 6.70 10.21
N GLN A 40 -15.82 5.45 10.58
CA GLN A 40 -15.10 4.73 11.62
C GLN A 40 -14.76 3.34 11.16
N ALA A 41 -13.62 2.82 11.62
CA ALA A 41 -13.28 1.42 11.43
C ALA A 41 -14.35 0.54 12.10
N SER A 42 -14.78 -0.51 11.42
CA SER A 42 -15.82 -1.43 11.90
C SER A 42 -15.26 -2.82 12.11
N VAL A 43 -15.85 -3.53 13.06
CA VAL A 43 -15.54 -4.94 13.33
C VAL A 43 -16.21 -5.83 12.28
N GLY A 44 -15.44 -6.72 11.66
CA GLY A 44 -15.94 -7.72 10.73
C GLY A 44 -14.87 -8.17 9.76
N GLN A 45 -14.97 -9.38 9.26
CA GLN A 45 -14.13 -9.85 8.16
C GLN A 45 -14.76 -9.38 6.84
N ALA A 46 -14.09 -8.45 6.17
CA ALA A 46 -14.43 -8.09 4.81
C ALA A 46 -14.02 -9.21 3.84
N GLN A 47 -14.73 -9.33 2.73
CA GLN A 47 -14.26 -10.15 1.61
C GLN A 47 -12.99 -9.51 1.03
N LYS A 48 -12.16 -10.34 0.41
CA LYS A 48 -10.95 -9.87 -0.29
C LYS A 48 -11.27 -8.70 -1.23
N GLY A 49 -10.47 -7.63 -1.16
CA GLY A 49 -10.69 -6.43 -1.95
C GLY A 49 -11.85 -5.53 -1.48
N SER A 50 -12.37 -5.75 -0.27
CA SER A 50 -13.45 -4.95 0.31
C SER A 50 -13.08 -4.46 1.72
N ALA A 51 -13.73 -3.41 2.18
CA ALA A 51 -13.64 -2.96 3.57
C ALA A 51 -15.04 -2.82 4.19
N ILE A 52 -15.15 -3.16 5.48
CA ILE A 52 -16.34 -2.88 6.28
C ILE A 52 -16.08 -1.59 7.04
N VAL A 53 -16.96 -0.60 6.84
CA VAL A 53 -16.86 0.70 7.51
C VAL A 53 -18.16 1.03 8.22
N ARG A 54 -18.08 1.66 9.38
CA ARG A 54 -19.22 2.27 10.06
C ARG A 54 -19.34 3.70 9.58
N VAL A 55 -20.46 4.01 8.93
CA VAL A 55 -20.76 5.35 8.46
C VAL A 55 -21.86 5.98 9.31
N TRP A 56 -21.60 7.20 9.78
CA TRP A 56 -22.58 8.04 10.44
C TRP A 56 -23.07 9.12 9.49
N THR A 57 -24.38 9.15 9.25
CA THR A 57 -25.03 10.08 8.34
C THR A 57 -26.06 10.92 9.08
N TYR A 58 -26.22 12.16 8.67
CA TYR A 58 -27.10 13.13 9.32
C TYR A 58 -28.23 13.53 8.40
N SER A 59 -29.48 13.51 8.89
CA SER A 59 -30.66 13.99 8.15
C SER A 59 -31.82 14.28 9.10
N PRO A 60 -32.73 15.17 8.72
CA PRO A 60 -34.01 15.37 9.44
C PRO A 60 -34.89 14.11 9.51
N LYS A 61 -34.63 13.10 8.66
CA LYS A 61 -35.33 11.82 8.65
C LYS A 61 -34.38 10.63 8.63
N VAL A 62 -34.62 9.66 9.51
CA VAL A 62 -33.83 8.43 9.60
C VAL A 62 -33.75 7.69 8.26
N GLN A 63 -34.85 7.60 7.53
CA GLN A 63 -34.88 6.90 6.22
C GLN A 63 -33.94 7.54 5.19
N ILE A 64 -33.85 8.86 5.16
CA ILE A 64 -32.95 9.58 4.22
C ILE A 64 -31.51 9.40 4.66
N ALA A 65 -31.20 9.52 5.93
CA ALA A 65 -29.87 9.24 6.47
C ALA A 65 -29.44 7.78 6.12
N THR A 66 -30.32 6.82 6.25
CA THR A 66 -30.06 5.42 5.91
C THR A 66 -29.77 5.24 4.41
N LEU A 67 -30.54 5.86 3.52
CA LEU A 67 -30.34 5.80 2.08
C LEU A 67 -29.01 6.45 1.65
N GLN A 68 -28.61 7.52 2.31
CA GLN A 68 -27.35 8.20 2.00
C GLN A 68 -26.12 7.51 2.59
N ALA A 69 -26.27 6.59 3.54
CA ALA A 69 -25.14 5.92 4.19
C ALA A 69 -24.23 5.22 3.18
N GLY A 70 -24.79 4.49 2.22
CA GLY A 70 -24.01 3.83 1.18
C GLY A 70 -23.24 4.81 0.28
N LYS A 71 -23.90 5.90 -0.11
CA LYS A 71 -23.29 6.98 -0.91
C LYS A 71 -22.13 7.63 -0.15
N ASN A 72 -22.35 7.98 1.12
CA ASN A 72 -21.36 8.58 1.99
C ASN A 72 -20.18 7.63 2.28
N ALA A 73 -20.43 6.32 2.44
CA ALA A 73 -19.38 5.34 2.61
C ALA A 73 -18.47 5.25 1.38
N VAL A 74 -19.04 5.18 0.17
CA VAL A 74 -18.25 5.13 -1.07
C VAL A 74 -17.47 6.44 -1.26
N HIS A 75 -18.09 7.59 -1.07
CA HIS A 75 -17.42 8.89 -1.15
C HIS A 75 -16.27 8.98 -0.15
N GLY A 76 -16.52 8.57 1.08
CA GLY A 76 -15.49 8.59 2.12
C GLY A 76 -14.31 7.66 1.82
N MET A 77 -14.58 6.45 1.29
CA MET A 77 -13.51 5.54 0.89
C MET A 77 -12.74 6.02 -0.34
N LEU A 78 -13.39 6.81 -1.21
CA LEU A 78 -12.68 7.42 -2.33
C LEU A 78 -11.75 8.56 -1.89
N PHE A 79 -12.20 9.48 -1.05
CA PHE A 79 -11.53 10.77 -0.84
C PHE A 79 -10.98 11.01 0.58
N VAL A 80 -11.45 10.27 1.58
CA VAL A 80 -11.12 10.52 3.01
C VAL A 80 -10.36 9.36 3.64
N GLY A 81 -10.77 8.14 3.36
CA GLY A 81 -10.30 6.95 4.06
C GLY A 81 -10.90 6.84 5.47
N VAL A 82 -10.45 5.87 6.22
CA VAL A 82 -10.87 5.62 7.61
C VAL A 82 -9.65 5.61 8.51
N ALA A 83 -9.66 6.43 9.54
CA ALA A 83 -8.59 6.42 10.55
C ALA A 83 -8.63 5.12 11.39
N PRO A 84 -7.47 4.62 11.86
CA PRO A 84 -7.45 3.50 12.79
C PRO A 84 -8.20 3.86 14.08
N SER A 85 -8.87 2.87 14.67
CA SER A 85 -9.55 3.10 15.94
C SER A 85 -8.56 3.17 17.11
N ASN A 86 -8.79 4.10 18.02
CA ASN A 86 -8.00 4.25 19.24
C ASN A 86 -8.63 3.51 20.44
N ASP A 87 -9.71 2.76 20.21
CA ASP A 87 -10.37 1.98 21.25
C ASP A 87 -9.62 0.67 21.57
N HIS A 88 -10.19 -0.10 22.49
CA HIS A 88 -9.62 -1.40 22.91
C HIS A 88 -9.57 -2.45 21.79
N LEU A 89 -10.27 -2.25 20.66
CA LEU A 89 -10.29 -3.16 19.52
C LEU A 89 -9.12 -2.92 18.55
N ARG A 90 -8.54 -1.70 18.56
CA ARG A 90 -7.43 -1.29 17.70
C ARG A 90 -7.64 -1.69 16.23
N LEU A 91 -8.81 -1.30 15.69
CA LEU A 91 -9.14 -1.60 14.30
C LEU A 91 -8.21 -0.82 13.35
N PRO A 92 -7.74 -1.45 12.27
CA PRO A 92 -6.87 -0.78 11.30
C PRO A 92 -7.60 0.34 10.57
N GLY A 93 -6.85 1.37 10.18
CA GLY A 93 -7.33 2.37 9.23
C GLY A 93 -7.32 1.83 7.81
N VAL A 94 -8.08 2.47 6.94
CA VAL A 94 -8.09 2.20 5.50
C VAL A 94 -7.85 3.52 4.77
N PRO A 95 -6.74 3.68 4.03
CA PRO A 95 -6.48 4.92 3.30
C PRO A 95 -7.50 5.16 2.18
N ALA A 96 -7.65 6.42 1.77
CA ALA A 96 -8.47 6.77 0.62
C ALA A 96 -7.90 6.17 -0.68
N ILE A 97 -8.78 5.83 -1.62
CA ILE A 97 -8.37 5.35 -2.96
C ILE A 97 -7.73 6.49 -3.77
N ILE A 98 -8.27 7.69 -3.65
CA ILE A 98 -7.80 8.91 -4.33
C ILE A 98 -7.04 9.75 -3.31
N THR A 99 -5.75 9.93 -3.53
CA THR A 99 -4.87 10.72 -2.64
C THR A 99 -4.67 12.16 -3.13
N ASP A 100 -4.91 12.44 -4.41
CA ASP A 100 -4.90 13.81 -4.95
C ASP A 100 -6.26 14.49 -4.69
N PRO A 101 -6.34 15.46 -3.77
CA PRO A 101 -7.59 16.12 -3.43
C PRO A 101 -8.21 16.93 -4.59
N THR A 102 -7.45 17.17 -5.66
CA THR A 102 -7.92 17.94 -6.83
C THR A 102 -8.72 17.10 -7.83
N ILE A 103 -8.64 15.76 -7.74
CA ILE A 103 -9.30 14.84 -8.68
C ILE A 103 -10.82 15.01 -8.65
N GLU A 104 -11.41 15.15 -7.47
CA GLU A 104 -12.87 15.35 -7.33
C GLU A 104 -13.33 16.59 -8.11
N THR A 105 -12.61 17.70 -7.96
CA THR A 105 -12.94 18.96 -8.67
C THR A 105 -12.62 18.88 -10.16
N LYS A 106 -11.52 18.27 -10.55
CA LYS A 106 -11.14 18.10 -11.97
C LYS A 106 -12.16 17.27 -12.74
N HIS A 107 -12.81 16.32 -12.08
CA HIS A 107 -13.79 15.40 -12.67
C HIS A 107 -15.19 15.57 -12.05
N GLU A 108 -15.57 16.81 -11.70
CA GLU A 108 -16.83 17.13 -11.02
C GLU A 108 -18.05 16.50 -11.72
N ALA A 109 -18.21 16.70 -13.02
CA ALA A 109 -19.34 16.15 -13.78
C ALA A 109 -19.39 14.59 -13.74
N TYR A 110 -18.24 13.93 -13.71
CA TYR A 110 -18.18 12.49 -13.55
C TYR A 110 -18.70 12.08 -12.18
N PHE A 111 -18.22 12.71 -11.10
CA PHE A 111 -18.63 12.35 -9.75
C PHE A 111 -20.06 12.73 -9.44
N GLU A 112 -20.59 13.83 -10.02
CA GLU A 112 -22.02 14.12 -9.96
C GLU A 112 -22.85 13.00 -10.55
N ALA A 113 -22.51 12.50 -11.75
CA ALA A 113 -23.20 11.38 -12.39
C ALA A 113 -22.98 10.07 -11.63
N PHE A 114 -21.78 9.82 -11.14
CA PHE A 114 -21.43 8.63 -10.40
C PHE A 114 -22.24 8.49 -9.10
N PHE A 115 -22.43 9.61 -8.39
CA PHE A 115 -23.17 9.70 -7.14
C PHE A 115 -24.63 10.11 -7.29
N ALA A 116 -25.17 10.21 -8.51
CA ALA A 116 -26.59 10.48 -8.72
C ALA A 116 -27.47 9.38 -8.10
N ASP A 117 -28.76 9.67 -7.92
CA ASP A 117 -29.72 8.66 -7.48
C ASP A 117 -29.82 7.54 -8.53
N GLY A 118 -29.62 6.30 -8.08
CA GLY A 118 -29.49 5.15 -8.99
C GLY A 118 -28.13 5.07 -9.72
N GLY A 119 -27.19 5.93 -9.39
CA GLY A 119 -25.87 6.01 -10.04
C GLY A 119 -24.96 4.81 -9.79
N PRO A 120 -23.82 4.76 -10.50
CA PRO A 120 -22.89 3.62 -10.48
C PRO A 120 -22.36 3.24 -9.10
N TYR A 121 -22.24 4.17 -8.16
CA TYR A 121 -21.71 3.92 -6.81
C TYR A 121 -22.43 2.78 -6.10
N GLN A 122 -23.73 2.56 -6.38
CA GLN A 122 -24.54 1.54 -5.73
C GLN A 122 -24.04 0.11 -5.97
N ARG A 123 -23.26 -0.11 -7.03
CA ARG A 123 -22.69 -1.44 -7.36
C ARG A 123 -21.53 -1.81 -6.45
N TYR A 124 -20.92 -0.83 -5.79
CA TYR A 124 -19.71 -0.98 -5.00
C TYR A 124 -19.96 -0.95 -3.49
N VAL A 125 -21.22 -0.90 -3.09
CA VAL A 125 -21.58 -0.84 -1.67
C VAL A 125 -22.71 -1.83 -1.38
N SER A 126 -22.59 -2.52 -0.24
CA SER A 126 -23.66 -3.33 0.32
C SER A 126 -23.86 -3.00 1.79
N HIS A 127 -25.14 -2.98 2.21
CA HIS A 127 -25.49 -2.70 3.60
C HIS A 127 -25.49 -4.02 4.40
N MET A 128 -24.82 -4.03 5.53
CA MET A 128 -25.01 -5.07 6.53
C MET A 128 -26.43 -4.94 7.13
N ALA A 129 -26.99 -6.02 7.60
CA ALA A 129 -28.34 -6.05 8.17
C ALA A 129 -29.45 -5.46 7.27
N ASN A 130 -29.33 -5.62 5.94
CA ASN A 130 -30.34 -5.19 4.96
C ASN A 130 -30.71 -3.69 5.04
N GLY A 131 -29.77 -2.84 5.43
CA GLY A 131 -29.98 -1.39 5.55
C GLY A 131 -30.76 -0.97 6.80
N ILE A 132 -30.87 -1.84 7.78
CA ILE A 132 -31.40 -1.45 9.11
C ILE A 132 -30.29 -0.72 9.86
N PRO A 133 -30.54 0.51 10.39
CA PRO A 133 -29.56 1.21 11.20
C PRO A 133 -29.17 0.42 12.45
N ASP A 134 -27.86 0.36 12.71
CA ASP A 134 -27.35 -0.22 13.96
C ASP A 134 -27.61 0.72 15.14
N GLU A 135 -27.61 2.02 14.89
CA GLU A 135 -27.79 3.03 15.91
C GLU A 135 -28.47 4.29 15.33
N VAL A 136 -29.39 4.86 16.10
CA VAL A 136 -30.10 6.09 15.75
C VAL A 136 -30.08 7.05 16.95
N ILE A 137 -29.45 8.20 16.78
CA ILE A 137 -29.34 9.23 17.82
C ILE A 137 -30.07 10.49 17.33
N LYS A 138 -30.98 11.02 18.13
CA LYS A 138 -31.63 12.30 17.83
C LYS A 138 -30.78 13.47 18.32
N ILE A 139 -30.42 14.36 17.40
CA ILE A 139 -29.61 15.56 17.67
C ILE A 139 -30.40 16.80 17.24
N GLY A 140 -31.08 17.43 18.17
CA GLY A 140 -31.92 18.60 17.86
C GLY A 140 -33.04 18.28 16.89
N LYS A 141 -32.99 18.85 15.69
CA LYS A 141 -33.97 18.62 14.58
C LYS A 141 -33.58 17.50 13.62
N GLU A 142 -32.40 16.92 13.78
CA GLU A 142 -31.85 15.88 12.91
C GLU A 142 -31.67 14.56 13.65
N TYR A 143 -31.42 13.52 12.88
CA TYR A 143 -31.00 12.21 13.36
C TYR A 143 -29.58 11.93 12.87
N LYS A 144 -28.72 11.46 13.78
CA LYS A 144 -27.43 10.83 13.46
C LYS A 144 -27.68 9.33 13.40
N VAL A 145 -27.43 8.73 12.25
CA VAL A 145 -27.74 7.32 11.96
C VAL A 145 -26.46 6.59 11.62
N GLY A 146 -26.15 5.54 12.38
CA GLY A 146 -24.98 4.69 12.19
C GLY A 146 -25.33 3.38 11.49
N LEU A 147 -24.62 3.07 10.42
CA LEU A 147 -24.71 1.81 9.68
C LEU A 147 -23.34 1.22 9.42
N ASN A 148 -23.27 -0.11 9.47
CA ASN A 148 -22.13 -0.85 8.94
C ASN A 148 -22.41 -1.19 7.47
N VAL A 149 -21.48 -0.82 6.60
CA VAL A 149 -21.55 -1.05 5.16
C VAL A 149 -20.26 -1.67 4.66
N THR A 150 -20.35 -2.51 3.65
CA THR A 150 -19.19 -3.06 2.95
C THR A 150 -18.99 -2.31 1.65
N VAL A 151 -17.78 -1.80 1.44
CA VAL A 151 -17.37 -1.13 0.19
C VAL A 151 -16.36 -2.01 -0.54
N GLN A 152 -16.61 -2.26 -1.83
CA GLN A 152 -15.75 -3.07 -2.71
C GLN A 152 -14.63 -2.19 -3.28
N LEU A 153 -13.51 -2.10 -2.58
CA LEU A 153 -12.41 -1.16 -2.87
C LEU A 153 -11.73 -1.46 -4.20
N ASP A 154 -11.37 -2.74 -4.44
CA ASP A 154 -10.65 -3.12 -5.65
C ASP A 154 -11.51 -2.94 -6.91
N ALA A 155 -12.80 -3.30 -6.84
CA ALA A 155 -13.73 -3.11 -7.94
C ALA A 155 -14.02 -1.61 -8.20
N LEU A 156 -14.11 -0.82 -7.14
CA LEU A 156 -14.29 0.63 -7.22
C LEU A 156 -13.06 1.30 -7.86
N ARG A 157 -11.87 0.89 -7.44
CA ARG A 157 -10.61 1.36 -8.01
C ARG A 157 -10.49 1.02 -9.49
N GLN A 158 -10.75 -0.25 -9.85
CA GLN A 158 -10.69 -0.68 -11.25
C GLN A 158 -11.65 0.13 -12.13
N ARG A 159 -12.84 0.41 -11.63
CA ARG A 159 -13.81 1.26 -12.34
C ARG A 159 -13.26 2.66 -12.63
N LEU A 160 -12.59 3.28 -11.67
CA LEU A 160 -12.01 4.62 -11.86
C LEU A 160 -10.84 4.60 -12.85
N ILE A 161 -10.09 3.51 -12.92
CA ILE A 161 -9.05 3.29 -13.93
C ILE A 161 -9.71 3.16 -15.32
N ASP A 162 -10.68 2.27 -15.46
CA ASP A 162 -11.38 2.01 -16.72
C ASP A 162 -12.04 3.28 -17.28
N ASP A 163 -12.53 4.17 -16.41
CA ASP A 163 -13.13 5.45 -16.76
C ASP A 163 -12.09 6.57 -16.95
N GLY A 164 -10.80 6.31 -16.76
CA GLY A 164 -9.72 7.30 -16.93
C GLY A 164 -9.69 8.41 -15.86
N ILE A 165 -10.29 8.18 -14.69
CA ILE A 165 -10.34 9.14 -13.58
C ILE A 165 -9.04 9.10 -12.76
N ILE A 166 -8.55 7.89 -12.52
CA ILE A 166 -7.24 7.65 -11.94
C ILE A 166 -6.41 6.82 -12.91
N ALA A 167 -5.11 7.04 -12.90
CA ALA A 167 -4.23 6.31 -13.78
C ALA A 167 -4.04 4.86 -13.30
N ASP A 168 -3.98 3.92 -14.24
CA ASP A 168 -3.45 2.60 -13.91
C ASP A 168 -1.98 2.75 -13.55
N ILE A 169 -1.58 2.08 -12.47
CA ILE A 169 -0.19 2.07 -12.02
C ILE A 169 0.72 1.54 -13.14
N ALA A 170 0.24 0.57 -13.91
CA ALA A 170 0.99 -0.06 -14.98
C ALA A 170 1.13 0.82 -16.25
N GLU A 171 0.18 1.69 -16.56
CA GLU A 171 0.19 2.50 -17.78
C GLU A 171 1.03 3.78 -17.67
N ASN A 172 1.30 4.25 -16.44
CA ASN A 172 2.00 5.51 -16.21
C ASN A 172 3.52 5.40 -16.12
N ILE A 173 4.08 4.21 -16.23
CA ILE A 173 5.51 3.98 -16.12
C ILE A 173 5.97 3.28 -17.40
N GLY A 174 6.90 3.89 -18.13
CA GLY A 174 7.46 3.30 -19.35
C GLY A 174 8.18 1.95 -19.09
N LYS A 175 8.70 1.77 -17.87
CA LYS A 175 9.25 0.50 -17.38
C LYS A 175 8.75 0.23 -15.96
N ILE A 176 7.85 -0.75 -15.82
CA ILE A 176 7.39 -1.19 -14.50
C ILE A 176 8.56 -1.83 -13.73
N PRO A 177 8.85 -1.38 -12.48
CA PRO A 177 9.94 -1.92 -11.69
C PRO A 177 9.71 -3.37 -11.30
N THR A 178 10.77 -4.15 -11.28
CA THR A 178 10.75 -5.49 -10.73
C THR A 178 10.86 -5.45 -9.21
N ILE A 179 9.99 -6.17 -8.53
CA ILE A 179 9.93 -6.23 -7.07
C ILE A 179 10.38 -7.58 -6.56
N MET A 180 11.15 -7.61 -5.49
CA MET A 180 11.40 -8.81 -4.69
C MET A 180 10.97 -8.56 -3.25
N VAL A 181 10.11 -9.44 -2.73
CA VAL A 181 9.65 -9.40 -1.33
C VAL A 181 10.59 -10.27 -0.50
N VAL A 182 11.10 -9.69 0.59
CA VAL A 182 12.04 -10.32 1.52
C VAL A 182 11.61 -10.07 2.97
N PRO A 183 11.98 -10.91 3.95
CA PRO A 183 11.87 -10.53 5.35
C PRO A 183 12.76 -9.33 5.63
N SER A 184 12.39 -8.46 6.57
CA SER A 184 13.31 -7.39 6.98
C SER A 184 14.52 -7.96 7.73
N ASP A 185 15.66 -7.29 7.61
CA ASP A 185 16.87 -7.66 8.35
C ASP A 185 16.60 -7.71 9.85
N GLN A 186 15.88 -6.71 10.37
CA GLN A 186 15.49 -6.65 11.78
C GLN A 186 14.65 -7.86 12.20
N TRP A 187 13.71 -8.31 11.37
CA TRP A 187 12.90 -9.49 11.65
C TRP A 187 13.77 -10.75 11.71
N CYS A 188 14.76 -10.88 10.81
CA CYS A 188 15.71 -11.98 10.84
C CYS A 188 16.55 -11.98 12.13
N TYR A 189 17.10 -10.83 12.53
CA TYR A 189 17.85 -10.72 13.80
C TYR A 189 16.98 -11.06 15.02
N GLN A 190 15.75 -10.56 15.07
CA GLN A 190 14.84 -10.81 16.20
C GLN A 190 14.44 -12.29 16.32
N ASN A 191 14.39 -13.02 15.21
CA ASN A 191 14.00 -14.43 15.19
C ASN A 191 15.21 -15.39 15.10
N GLY A 192 16.45 -14.89 15.17
CA GLY A 192 17.65 -15.70 15.16
C GLY A 192 18.01 -16.30 13.78
N TYR A 193 17.47 -15.76 12.70
CA TYR A 193 17.81 -16.16 11.33
C TYR A 193 19.01 -15.36 10.83
N VAL A 194 20.18 -15.72 11.37
CA VAL A 194 21.46 -15.05 11.08
C VAL A 194 22.54 -16.07 10.75
N SER A 195 23.47 -15.69 9.90
CA SER A 195 24.71 -16.40 9.63
C SER A 195 25.91 -15.54 10.00
N LYS A 196 27.05 -16.17 10.35
CA LYS A 196 28.29 -15.49 10.73
C LYS A 196 29.30 -15.59 9.62
N ILE A 197 29.89 -14.45 9.26
CA ILE A 197 31.04 -14.37 8.38
C ILE A 197 32.12 -13.59 9.12
N GLY A 198 33.17 -14.30 9.55
CA GLY A 198 34.15 -13.74 10.48
C GLY A 198 33.54 -13.40 11.84
N GLU A 199 33.67 -12.13 12.25
CA GLU A 199 33.11 -11.62 13.51
C GLU A 199 31.72 -10.95 13.32
N HIS A 200 31.25 -10.84 12.08
CA HIS A 200 30.00 -10.15 11.75
C HIS A 200 28.83 -11.11 11.58
N GLU A 201 27.66 -10.70 12.05
CA GLU A 201 26.39 -11.40 11.84
C GLU A 201 25.61 -10.72 10.73
N TYR A 202 25.07 -11.54 9.81
CA TYR A 202 24.24 -11.09 8.67
C TYR A 202 22.90 -11.82 8.68
N PRO A 203 21.82 -11.16 8.22
CA PRO A 203 20.53 -11.82 8.03
C PRO A 203 20.65 -12.98 7.03
N ASP A 204 20.11 -14.13 7.40
CA ASP A 204 20.09 -15.34 6.57
C ASP A 204 18.66 -15.64 6.09
N TYR A 205 18.30 -15.09 4.93
CA TYR A 205 16.98 -15.30 4.34
C TYR A 205 16.74 -16.75 3.90
N ALA A 206 17.81 -17.49 3.58
CA ALA A 206 17.69 -18.90 3.21
C ALA A 206 17.38 -19.76 4.44
N LEU A 207 18.02 -19.47 5.58
CA LEU A 207 17.71 -20.10 6.85
C LEU A 207 16.27 -19.75 7.28
N ALA A 208 15.89 -18.48 7.18
CA ALA A 208 14.55 -18.02 7.53
C ALA A 208 13.47 -18.75 6.76
N LEU A 209 13.58 -18.84 5.42
CA LEU A 209 12.61 -19.54 4.56
C LEU A 209 12.52 -21.04 4.84
N ARG A 210 13.66 -21.70 5.12
CA ARG A 210 13.67 -23.14 5.42
C ARG A 210 13.09 -23.46 6.79
N SER A 211 13.28 -22.55 7.76
CA SER A 211 12.93 -22.78 9.16
C SER A 211 11.56 -22.23 9.55
N ASN A 212 10.99 -21.32 8.75
CA ASN A 212 9.73 -20.65 9.08
C ASN A 212 8.73 -20.75 7.92
N GLN A 213 7.77 -21.66 8.05
CA GLN A 213 6.71 -21.85 7.05
C GLN A 213 5.78 -20.62 6.95
N GLU A 214 5.59 -19.90 8.04
CA GLU A 214 4.75 -18.72 8.10
C GLU A 214 5.33 -17.57 7.23
N LEU A 215 6.66 -17.40 7.24
CA LEU A 215 7.35 -16.45 6.37
C LEU A 215 7.01 -16.68 4.89
N LEU A 216 7.02 -17.95 4.44
CA LEU A 216 6.67 -18.28 3.06
C LEU A 216 5.22 -17.90 2.74
N GLN A 217 4.29 -18.12 3.68
CA GLN A 217 2.89 -17.71 3.52
C GLN A 217 2.76 -16.18 3.43
N VAL A 218 3.43 -15.44 4.31
CA VAL A 218 3.43 -13.97 4.30
C VAL A 218 3.98 -13.44 2.97
N ILE A 219 5.14 -13.92 2.52
CA ILE A 219 5.73 -13.53 1.23
C ILE A 219 4.76 -13.83 0.08
N THR A 220 4.08 -14.98 0.10
CA THR A 220 3.12 -15.36 -0.94
C THR A 220 1.92 -14.40 -0.97
N VAL A 221 1.39 -14.02 0.18
CA VAL A 221 0.30 -13.03 0.27
C VAL A 221 0.74 -11.68 -0.30
N VAL A 222 1.90 -11.18 0.13
CA VAL A 222 2.43 -9.89 -0.36
C VAL A 222 2.67 -9.93 -1.88
N ASN A 223 3.28 -11.00 -2.39
CA ASN A 223 3.47 -11.20 -3.83
C ASN A 223 2.14 -11.21 -4.60
N SER A 224 1.10 -11.87 -4.04
CA SER A 224 -0.24 -11.88 -4.65
C SER A 224 -0.82 -10.47 -4.76
N LEU A 225 -0.67 -9.64 -3.73
CA LEU A 225 -1.17 -8.26 -3.73
C LEU A 225 -0.43 -7.36 -4.75
N PHE A 226 0.88 -7.55 -4.94
CA PHE A 226 1.64 -6.85 -6.00
C PHE A 226 1.28 -7.36 -7.40
N SER A 227 1.13 -8.69 -7.56
CA SER A 227 0.75 -9.29 -8.84
C SER A 227 -0.61 -8.81 -9.33
N GLN A 228 -1.57 -8.60 -8.44
CA GLN A 228 -2.89 -8.03 -8.77
C GLN A 228 -2.80 -6.59 -9.29
N ARG A 229 -1.69 -5.91 -9.04
CA ARG A 229 -1.39 -4.54 -9.50
C ARG A 229 -0.38 -4.52 -10.65
N ASN A 230 -0.20 -5.65 -11.32
CA ASN A 230 0.67 -5.83 -12.47
C ASN A 230 2.16 -5.55 -12.23
N PHE A 231 2.63 -5.55 -10.98
CA PHE A 231 4.07 -5.45 -10.73
C PHE A 231 4.78 -6.78 -11.06
N PRO A 232 5.85 -6.77 -11.88
CA PRO A 232 6.64 -7.95 -12.14
C PRO A 232 7.45 -8.36 -10.90
N LEU A 233 7.35 -9.64 -10.53
CA LEU A 233 7.93 -10.16 -9.29
C LEU A 233 9.15 -11.03 -9.57
N LYS A 234 10.14 -10.90 -8.70
CA LYS A 234 11.27 -11.81 -8.54
C LYS A 234 11.02 -12.72 -7.35
N ASN A 235 11.18 -14.02 -7.55
CA ASN A 235 10.95 -14.99 -6.49
C ASN A 235 12.23 -15.15 -5.64
N LEU A 236 12.10 -14.91 -4.33
CA LEU A 236 13.22 -14.98 -3.38
C LEU A 236 13.83 -16.39 -3.32
N GLU A 237 13.02 -17.44 -3.25
CA GLU A 237 13.51 -18.82 -3.19
C GLU A 237 14.32 -19.20 -4.45
N SER A 238 13.84 -18.80 -5.61
CA SER A 238 14.56 -19.01 -6.88
C SER A 238 15.87 -18.24 -6.95
N ALA A 239 15.90 -17.01 -6.45
CA ALA A 239 17.11 -16.19 -6.39
C ALA A 239 18.15 -16.81 -5.44
N LEU A 240 17.74 -17.25 -4.26
CA LEU A 240 18.60 -17.96 -3.29
C LEU A 240 19.14 -19.28 -3.83
N LYS A 241 18.32 -20.04 -4.57
CA LYS A 241 18.79 -21.26 -5.24
C LYS A 241 19.83 -20.96 -6.31
N THR A 242 19.66 -19.91 -7.09
CA THR A 242 20.62 -19.47 -8.10
C THR A 242 21.94 -19.05 -7.44
N LEU A 243 21.86 -18.31 -6.31
CA LEU A 243 23.02 -17.90 -5.53
C LEU A 243 23.82 -19.14 -5.04
N ASN A 244 23.12 -20.11 -4.43
CA ASN A 244 23.75 -21.35 -3.96
C ASN A 244 24.41 -22.17 -5.09
N ASN A 245 23.77 -22.21 -6.27
CA ASN A 245 24.35 -22.91 -7.44
C ASN A 245 25.62 -22.21 -7.93
N ARG A 246 25.63 -20.86 -8.00
CA ARG A 246 26.84 -20.11 -8.36
C ARG A 246 27.98 -20.34 -7.37
N ALA A 247 27.71 -20.24 -6.07
CA ALA A 247 28.72 -20.52 -5.05
C ALA A 247 29.30 -21.93 -5.19
N ALA A 248 28.50 -22.93 -5.55
CA ALA A 248 28.97 -24.29 -5.81
C ALA A 248 29.80 -24.38 -7.10
N GLU A 249 29.44 -23.68 -8.16
CA GLU A 249 30.19 -23.59 -9.42
C GLU A 249 31.53 -22.88 -9.20
N ASP A 250 31.54 -21.75 -8.49
CA ASP A 250 32.75 -20.99 -8.17
C ASP A 250 33.72 -21.81 -7.31
N ALA A 251 33.21 -22.58 -6.35
CA ALA A 251 34.02 -23.48 -5.53
C ALA A 251 34.71 -24.61 -6.35
N LEU A 252 34.15 -24.95 -7.53
CA LEU A 252 34.75 -25.94 -8.44
C LEU A 252 35.82 -25.34 -9.35
N VAL A 253 35.77 -24.02 -9.60
CA VAL A 253 36.62 -23.32 -10.59
C VAL A 253 37.79 -22.58 -9.92
N THR A 254 37.63 -22.14 -8.67
CA THR A 254 38.63 -21.31 -7.99
C THR A 254 39.79 -22.13 -7.41
N ASN A 255 40.88 -22.18 -8.22
CA ASN A 255 42.26 -22.37 -7.71
C ASN A 255 43.04 -21.05 -7.74
N HIS A 256 42.39 -19.88 -7.61
CA HIS A 256 43.06 -18.59 -7.73
C HIS A 256 43.05 -17.84 -6.38
N SER A 257 44.24 -17.64 -5.84
CA SER A 257 44.57 -16.71 -4.79
C SER A 257 44.42 -15.25 -5.34
N GLY A 258 43.22 -14.72 -5.34
CA GLY A 258 42.95 -13.30 -5.48
C GLY A 258 42.21 -12.83 -4.25
N ALA A 259 42.48 -11.61 -3.77
CA ALA A 259 41.73 -10.99 -2.71
C ALA A 259 40.26 -10.87 -3.14
N GLU A 260 39.42 -11.83 -2.74
CA GLU A 260 37.99 -11.71 -2.90
C GLU A 260 37.51 -10.49 -2.09
N LEU A 261 36.97 -9.50 -2.78
CA LEU A 261 36.15 -8.50 -2.11
C LEU A 261 35.08 -9.23 -1.33
N LEU A 262 35.09 -9.12 -0.01
CA LEU A 262 34.06 -9.67 0.87
C LEU A 262 32.73 -8.96 0.60
N VAL A 263 32.00 -9.45 -0.39
CA VAL A 263 30.63 -8.99 -0.71
C VAL A 263 29.70 -9.60 0.34
N SER A 264 28.80 -8.80 0.89
CA SER A 264 27.82 -9.34 1.84
C SER A 264 26.87 -10.32 1.13
N PRO A 265 26.37 -11.39 1.79
CA PRO A 265 25.42 -12.33 1.20
C PRO A 265 24.15 -11.64 0.64
N ILE A 266 23.78 -10.51 1.24
CA ILE A 266 22.64 -9.71 0.78
C ILE A 266 22.97 -9.00 -0.54
N ASP A 267 24.17 -8.43 -0.67
CA ASP A 267 24.60 -7.76 -1.90
C ASP A 267 24.80 -8.77 -3.04
N GLU A 268 25.30 -9.95 -2.76
CA GLU A 268 25.34 -11.05 -3.73
C GLU A 268 23.93 -11.45 -4.18
N LEU A 269 22.99 -11.55 -3.24
CA LEU A 269 21.61 -11.86 -3.57
C LEU A 269 20.96 -10.74 -4.42
N LYS A 270 21.26 -9.45 -4.15
CA LYS A 270 20.84 -8.33 -4.99
C LYS A 270 21.37 -8.47 -6.41
N ASN A 271 22.64 -8.81 -6.55
CA ASN A 271 23.30 -9.01 -7.86
C ASN A 271 22.69 -10.18 -8.66
N VAL A 272 22.25 -11.23 -7.98
CA VAL A 272 21.59 -12.38 -8.60
C VAL A 272 20.15 -12.07 -8.97
N ALA A 273 19.40 -11.48 -8.06
CA ALA A 273 17.97 -11.22 -8.21
C ALA A 273 17.70 -10.12 -9.23
N ARG A 274 18.55 -9.07 -9.28
CA ARG A 274 18.38 -7.91 -10.15
C ARG A 274 16.96 -7.33 -10.09
N ALA A 275 16.40 -7.27 -8.88
CA ALA A 275 15.14 -6.58 -8.63
C ALA A 275 15.42 -5.08 -8.48
N ASP A 276 14.54 -4.24 -9.00
CA ASP A 276 14.67 -2.79 -8.87
C ASP A 276 14.33 -2.33 -7.45
N ILE A 277 13.33 -2.97 -6.84
CA ILE A 277 12.85 -2.68 -5.49
C ILE A 277 12.90 -3.93 -4.61
N TRP A 278 13.45 -3.76 -3.42
CA TRP A 278 13.36 -4.71 -2.32
C TRP A 278 12.27 -4.29 -1.37
N VAL A 279 11.25 -5.14 -1.24
CA VAL A 279 10.18 -4.92 -0.29
C VAL A 279 10.45 -5.76 0.95
N GLN A 280 10.94 -5.09 1.98
CA GLN A 280 11.17 -5.69 3.29
C GLN A 280 9.87 -5.73 4.09
N VAL A 281 9.51 -6.90 4.62
CA VAL A 281 8.33 -7.10 5.45
C VAL A 281 8.75 -7.52 6.86
N ASN A 282 8.20 -6.84 7.86
CA ASN A 282 8.34 -7.15 9.27
C ASN A 282 6.95 -7.29 9.90
N TRP A 283 6.74 -8.26 10.77
CA TRP A 283 5.50 -8.41 11.52
C TRP A 283 5.75 -8.97 12.90
N SER A 284 4.81 -8.72 13.79
CA SER A 284 4.77 -9.27 15.13
C SER A 284 3.34 -9.52 15.58
N GLU A 285 3.12 -10.62 16.29
CA GLU A 285 1.85 -10.89 16.95
C GLU A 285 1.78 -10.15 18.29
N ASN A 286 0.64 -9.52 18.54
CA ASN A 286 0.36 -8.81 19.78
C ASN A 286 -0.81 -9.49 20.51
N GLU A 287 -0.61 -9.85 21.75
CA GLU A 287 -1.69 -10.34 22.61
C GLU A 287 -2.58 -9.18 23.06
N VAL A 288 -3.89 -9.40 22.95
CA VAL A 288 -4.92 -8.44 23.34
C VAL A 288 -5.87 -9.12 24.33
N ALA A 289 -6.40 -8.36 25.29
CA ALA A 289 -7.34 -8.84 26.29
C ALA A 289 -6.83 -10.06 27.10
N GLY A 290 -5.59 -9.98 27.60
CA GLY A 290 -5.00 -11.01 28.45
C GLY A 290 -4.71 -12.33 27.72
N GLY A 291 -4.38 -12.27 26.43
CA GLY A 291 -4.00 -13.43 25.61
C GLY A 291 -5.20 -14.18 24.97
N SER A 292 -6.43 -13.79 25.27
CA SER A 292 -7.61 -14.42 24.63
C SER A 292 -7.79 -14.03 23.16
N ARG A 293 -7.20 -12.91 22.73
CA ARG A 293 -7.22 -12.39 21.36
C ARG A 293 -5.81 -12.05 20.91
N LYS A 294 -5.60 -12.13 19.61
CA LYS A 294 -4.35 -11.72 18.95
C LYS A 294 -4.64 -10.69 17.88
N ALA A 295 -3.72 -9.76 17.70
CA ALA A 295 -3.66 -8.85 16.57
C ALA A 295 -2.23 -8.91 16.00
N LEU A 296 -2.06 -8.54 14.74
CA LEU A 296 -0.79 -8.53 14.07
C LEU A 296 -0.42 -7.10 13.71
N SER A 297 0.76 -6.66 14.13
CA SER A 297 1.36 -5.41 13.63
C SER A 297 2.34 -5.73 12.51
N PHE A 298 2.33 -4.92 11.46
CA PHE A 298 3.26 -5.06 10.34
C PHE A 298 3.93 -3.74 9.99
N THR A 299 5.09 -3.85 9.37
CA THR A 299 5.78 -2.76 8.67
C THR A 299 6.26 -3.30 7.32
N MET A 300 6.03 -2.55 6.26
CA MET A 300 6.52 -2.86 4.92
C MET A 300 7.26 -1.64 4.37
N GLN A 301 8.47 -1.86 3.88
CA GLN A 301 9.36 -0.82 3.34
C GLN A 301 9.80 -1.21 1.94
N GLY A 302 9.61 -0.31 0.98
CA GLY A 302 10.16 -0.43 -0.36
C GLY A 302 11.50 0.30 -0.42
N LEU A 303 12.58 -0.43 -0.68
CA LEU A 303 13.93 0.09 -0.80
C LEU A 303 14.37 0.00 -2.26
N ASP A 304 14.93 1.07 -2.80
CA ASP A 304 15.65 0.99 -4.07
C ASP A 304 16.87 0.07 -3.90
N ALA A 305 16.99 -0.94 -4.77
CA ALA A 305 18.01 -1.99 -4.62
C ALA A 305 19.44 -1.48 -4.83
N TYR A 306 19.62 -0.33 -5.49
CA TYR A 306 20.92 0.20 -5.86
C TYR A 306 21.52 1.17 -4.83
N ASN A 307 20.68 1.94 -4.14
CA ASN A 307 21.14 2.93 -3.16
C ASN A 307 20.54 2.76 -1.77
N ASN A 308 19.74 1.72 -1.55
CA ASN A 308 19.04 1.41 -0.29
C ASN A 308 18.09 2.53 0.21
N LYS A 309 17.76 3.52 -0.64
CA LYS A 309 16.83 4.59 -0.26
C LYS A 309 15.43 4.02 -0.07
N GLN A 310 14.79 4.37 1.04
CA GLN A 310 13.38 4.03 1.23
C GLN A 310 12.51 4.92 0.32
N VAL A 311 11.75 4.28 -0.55
CA VAL A 311 10.93 4.94 -1.59
C VAL A 311 9.43 4.72 -1.38
N ALA A 312 9.07 3.73 -0.57
CA ALA A 312 7.70 3.47 -0.16
C ALA A 312 7.66 2.92 1.27
N GLY A 313 6.55 3.14 1.95
CA GLY A 313 6.34 2.61 3.29
C GLY A 313 4.87 2.42 3.62
N ALA A 314 4.59 1.34 4.36
CA ALA A 314 3.29 1.10 4.96
C ALA A 314 3.47 0.41 6.32
N ASN A 315 2.61 0.75 7.25
CA ASN A 315 2.55 0.10 8.55
C ASN A 315 1.11 0.07 9.05
N GLY A 316 0.80 -0.88 9.89
CA GLY A 316 -0.54 -1.00 10.44
C GLY A 316 -0.66 -2.14 11.44
N THR A 317 -1.86 -2.27 11.99
CA THR A 317 -2.21 -3.36 12.90
C THR A 317 -3.54 -3.96 12.46
N SER A 318 -3.63 -5.29 12.40
CA SER A 318 -4.87 -6.00 12.04
C SER A 318 -5.94 -5.81 13.11
N SER A 319 -7.18 -6.16 12.75
CA SER A 319 -8.22 -6.39 13.75
C SER A 319 -7.80 -7.50 14.72
N SER A 320 -8.25 -7.41 15.97
CA SER A 320 -7.99 -8.49 16.93
C SER A 320 -8.98 -9.63 16.75
N VAL A 321 -8.48 -10.86 16.62
CA VAL A 321 -9.27 -12.09 16.51
C VAL A 321 -9.04 -13.02 17.71
N PHE A 322 -9.91 -13.99 17.94
CA PHE A 322 -9.66 -14.99 18.97
C PHE A 322 -8.38 -15.75 18.67
N ALA A 323 -7.55 -15.98 19.71
CA ALA A 323 -6.23 -16.60 19.56
C ALA A 323 -6.30 -18.00 18.86
N SER A 324 -7.38 -18.73 19.02
CA SER A 324 -7.63 -20.02 18.35
C SER A 324 -7.93 -19.90 16.85
N GLN A 325 -8.24 -18.71 16.35
CA GLN A 325 -8.60 -18.42 14.96
C GLN A 325 -7.54 -17.55 14.26
N ALA A 326 -6.53 -17.11 15.00
CA ALA A 326 -5.48 -16.25 14.46
C ALA A 326 -4.61 -17.05 13.49
N GLN A 327 -4.63 -16.67 12.21
CA GLN A 327 -3.69 -17.14 11.18
C GLN A 327 -2.97 -15.92 10.64
N THR A 328 -1.65 -15.89 10.76
CA THR A 328 -0.81 -14.74 10.39
C THR A 328 -1.03 -14.31 8.94
N SER A 329 -1.10 -15.27 8.01
CA SER A 329 -1.32 -14.97 6.59
C SER A 329 -2.65 -14.27 6.31
N ILE A 330 -3.73 -14.62 7.04
CA ILE A 330 -5.05 -13.99 6.90
C ILE A 330 -5.01 -12.57 7.49
N LEU A 331 -4.40 -12.41 8.66
CA LEU A 331 -4.28 -11.10 9.31
C LEU A 331 -3.39 -10.14 8.51
N ILE A 332 -2.32 -10.65 7.92
CA ILE A 332 -1.44 -9.88 7.00
C ILE A 332 -2.22 -9.47 5.75
N GLU A 333 -2.97 -10.38 5.12
CA GLU A 333 -3.76 -10.06 3.92
C GLU A 333 -4.81 -8.97 4.22
N GLU A 334 -5.54 -9.11 5.34
CA GLU A 334 -6.52 -8.12 5.77
C GLU A 334 -5.92 -6.73 5.88
N VAL A 335 -4.82 -6.61 6.61
CA VAL A 335 -4.24 -5.31 6.92
C VAL A 335 -3.50 -4.71 5.72
N LEU A 336 -2.79 -5.52 4.93
CA LEU A 336 -2.06 -5.05 3.76
C LEU A 336 -2.98 -4.60 2.63
N THR A 337 -4.12 -5.27 2.43
CA THR A 337 -5.09 -4.89 1.38
C THR A 337 -5.46 -3.42 1.48
N GLY A 338 -5.67 -2.90 2.69
CA GLY A 338 -5.97 -1.48 2.92
C GLY A 338 -4.81 -0.51 2.65
N HIS A 339 -3.57 -0.98 2.70
CA HIS A 339 -2.37 -0.14 2.56
C HIS A 339 -1.66 -0.27 1.21
N MET A 340 -1.96 -1.33 0.44
CA MET A 340 -1.27 -1.62 -0.82
C MET A 340 -1.42 -0.54 -1.88
N GLU A 341 -2.56 0.15 -1.88
CA GLU A 341 -2.80 1.20 -2.87
C GLU A 341 -1.85 2.39 -2.68
N LEU A 342 -1.77 2.91 -1.45
CA LEU A 342 -0.86 4.00 -1.12
C LEU A 342 0.60 3.59 -1.34
N PHE A 343 0.97 2.37 -0.97
CA PHE A 343 2.32 1.85 -1.18
C PHE A 343 2.67 1.79 -2.68
N ALA A 344 1.76 1.26 -3.49
CA ALA A 344 1.94 1.18 -4.94
C ALA A 344 2.03 2.57 -5.60
N GLN A 345 1.24 3.54 -5.15
CA GLN A 345 1.33 4.93 -5.61
C GLN A 345 2.67 5.57 -5.27
N GLN A 346 3.22 5.33 -4.08
CA GLN A 346 4.55 5.81 -3.69
C GLN A 346 5.65 5.22 -4.60
N LEU A 347 5.59 3.91 -4.90
CA LEU A 347 6.49 3.28 -5.86
C LEU A 347 6.38 3.91 -7.25
N THR A 348 5.15 4.09 -7.75
CA THR A 348 4.89 4.68 -9.07
C THR A 348 5.45 6.10 -9.16
N ALA A 349 5.21 6.93 -8.14
CA ALA A 349 5.73 8.30 -8.08
C ALA A 349 7.27 8.32 -8.09
N TYR A 350 7.90 7.40 -7.36
CA TYR A 350 9.34 7.26 -7.36
C TYR A 350 9.88 6.89 -8.76
N PHE A 351 9.26 5.89 -9.42
CA PHE A 351 9.70 5.47 -10.75
C PHE A 351 9.52 6.55 -11.82
N LYS A 352 8.45 7.32 -11.75
CA LYS A 352 8.29 8.49 -12.62
C LYS A 352 9.43 9.50 -12.42
N THR A 353 9.83 9.72 -11.17
CA THR A 353 10.99 10.58 -10.86
C THR A 353 12.29 10.01 -11.45
N LEU A 354 12.47 8.68 -11.45
CA LEU A 354 13.63 8.02 -12.07
C LEU A 354 13.64 8.16 -13.59
N GLU A 355 12.49 8.10 -14.26
CA GLU A 355 12.39 8.34 -15.71
C GLU A 355 12.75 9.78 -16.07
N GLU A 356 12.33 10.74 -15.25
CA GLU A 356 12.56 12.16 -15.51
C GLU A 356 13.98 12.62 -15.17
N ASN A 357 14.59 12.06 -14.12
CA ASN A 357 15.84 12.56 -13.54
C ASN A 357 16.99 11.54 -13.55
N GLY A 358 16.76 10.32 -14.01
CA GLY A 358 17.72 9.24 -13.90
C GLY A 358 17.74 8.58 -12.51
N ARG A 359 18.44 7.45 -12.39
CA ARG A 359 18.60 6.71 -11.13
C ARG A 359 19.75 7.30 -10.32
N GLN A 360 19.53 7.55 -9.05
CA GLN A 360 20.60 7.88 -8.12
C GLN A 360 21.47 6.63 -7.89
N ILE A 361 22.76 6.78 -8.06
CA ILE A 361 23.78 5.75 -7.81
C ILE A 361 24.83 6.29 -6.86
N VAL A 362 25.48 5.38 -6.15
CA VAL A 362 26.71 5.64 -5.41
C VAL A 362 27.83 4.95 -6.17
N ALA A 363 28.81 5.73 -6.63
CA ALA A 363 29.98 5.19 -7.31
C ALA A 363 31.17 5.25 -6.34
N HIS A 364 31.77 4.09 -6.10
CA HIS A 364 32.89 3.91 -5.21
C HIS A 364 34.09 3.45 -6.01
N ILE A 365 35.13 4.25 -6.03
CA ILE A 365 36.36 3.99 -6.76
C ILE A 365 37.49 3.84 -5.74
N GLN A 366 38.19 2.72 -5.80
CA GLN A 366 39.28 2.41 -4.89
C GLN A 366 40.46 1.84 -5.65
N VAL A 367 41.66 2.29 -5.31
CA VAL A 367 42.89 1.78 -5.85
C VAL A 367 43.25 0.46 -5.18
N PHE A 368 43.57 -0.57 -5.98
CA PHE A 368 44.06 -1.85 -5.45
C PHE A 368 45.51 -1.76 -4.98
N ASP A 369 45.89 -2.56 -4.01
CA ASP A 369 47.25 -2.57 -3.42
C ASP A 369 48.35 -2.95 -4.44
N ASP A 370 48.00 -3.64 -5.53
CA ASP A 370 48.92 -4.07 -6.60
C ASP A 370 48.93 -3.11 -7.80
N PHE A 371 48.15 -2.02 -7.75
CA PHE A 371 48.20 -0.97 -8.77
C PHE A 371 49.45 -0.09 -8.57
N ASP A 372 50.27 0.03 -9.62
CA ASP A 372 51.48 0.85 -9.59
C ASP A 372 51.15 2.33 -9.85
N GLY A 373 50.49 2.95 -8.86
CA GLY A 373 50.06 4.34 -8.92
C GLY A 373 48.96 4.67 -7.92
N ASP A 374 48.42 5.86 -8.04
CA ASP A 374 47.28 6.35 -7.27
C ASP A 374 46.41 7.31 -8.10
N LEU A 375 45.37 7.88 -7.49
CA LEU A 375 44.41 8.76 -8.16
C LEU A 375 44.98 10.16 -8.46
N THR A 376 46.17 10.50 -7.96
CA THR A 376 46.88 11.76 -8.24
C THR A 376 47.88 11.58 -9.37
N ASN A 377 48.09 10.39 -9.91
CA ASN A 377 48.98 10.18 -11.06
C ASN A 377 48.43 10.89 -12.29
N GLU A 378 49.35 11.60 -12.96
CA GLU A 378 49.03 12.36 -14.17
C GLU A 378 49.02 11.50 -15.43
N TYR A 379 47.96 11.65 -16.21
CA TYR A 379 47.79 11.08 -17.55
C TYR A 379 47.38 12.20 -18.52
N ASP A 380 48.18 12.43 -19.55
CA ASP A 380 47.97 13.48 -20.53
C ASP A 380 47.87 14.92 -19.92
N GLY A 381 48.47 15.11 -18.73
CA GLY A 381 48.49 16.39 -18.02
C GLY A 381 47.33 16.63 -17.05
N TYR A 382 46.51 15.61 -16.77
CA TYR A 382 45.43 15.61 -15.78
C TYR A 382 45.62 14.48 -14.77
N GLU A 383 45.28 14.72 -13.53
CA GLU A 383 45.27 13.67 -12.51
C GLU A 383 44.17 12.64 -12.85
N LEU A 384 44.41 11.35 -12.54
CA LEU A 384 43.43 10.29 -12.78
C LEU A 384 42.09 10.59 -12.12
N GLY A 385 42.09 11.18 -10.91
CA GLY A 385 40.91 11.66 -10.21
C GLY A 385 40.11 12.69 -11.00
N GLU A 386 40.79 13.68 -11.62
CA GLU A 386 40.14 14.69 -12.46
C GLU A 386 39.54 14.10 -13.73
N ILE A 387 40.20 13.12 -14.36
CA ILE A 387 39.69 12.40 -15.53
C ILE A 387 38.42 11.65 -15.18
N ILE A 388 38.36 11.05 -14.00
CA ILE A 388 37.15 10.34 -13.51
C ILE A 388 36.00 11.33 -13.26
N GLU A 389 36.29 12.51 -12.68
CA GLU A 389 35.25 13.54 -12.46
C GLU A 389 34.73 14.10 -13.78
N GLU A 390 35.58 14.37 -14.77
CA GLU A 390 35.18 14.82 -16.11
C GLU A 390 34.29 13.74 -16.81
N TRP A 391 34.68 12.46 -16.68
CA TRP A 391 33.87 11.38 -17.22
C TRP A 391 32.48 11.32 -16.55
N LEU A 392 32.40 11.54 -15.22
CA LEU A 392 31.11 11.57 -14.51
C LEU A 392 30.26 12.77 -14.94
N ASP A 393 30.85 13.94 -15.16
CA ASP A 393 30.14 15.13 -15.65
C ASP A 393 29.49 14.85 -17.00
N ASP A 394 30.22 14.21 -17.91
CA ASP A 394 29.75 13.88 -19.26
C ASP A 394 28.71 12.74 -19.28
N ASN A 395 28.76 11.81 -18.34
CA ASN A 395 27.96 10.58 -18.36
C ASN A 395 26.84 10.53 -17.32
N THR A 396 26.71 11.54 -16.45
CA THR A 396 25.58 11.67 -15.53
C THR A 396 24.45 12.50 -16.13
N VAL A 397 23.23 12.31 -15.66
CA VAL A 397 22.07 13.08 -16.14
C VAL A 397 22.23 14.55 -15.77
N LYS A 398 22.43 15.41 -16.78
CA LYS A 398 22.65 16.87 -16.61
C LYS A 398 23.92 17.22 -15.85
N GLY A 399 24.97 16.38 -15.88
CA GLY A 399 26.21 16.61 -15.15
C GLY A 399 26.03 16.66 -13.62
N LYS A 400 24.99 16.03 -13.08
CA LYS A 400 24.68 16.08 -11.64
C LYS A 400 25.34 14.93 -10.90
N TYR A 401 26.37 15.23 -10.16
CA TYR A 401 26.97 14.34 -9.16
C TYR A 401 27.58 15.19 -8.03
N ASN A 402 27.87 14.55 -6.91
CA ASN A 402 28.52 15.18 -5.78
C ASN A 402 29.69 14.29 -5.35
N THR A 403 30.89 14.87 -5.29
CA THR A 403 32.08 14.21 -4.76
C THR A 403 32.03 14.25 -3.24
N VAL A 404 31.80 13.11 -2.61
CA VAL A 404 31.68 12.98 -1.15
C VAL A 404 33.06 12.78 -0.51
N ILE A 405 33.90 11.96 -1.17
CA ILE A 405 35.28 11.67 -0.75
C ILE A 405 36.16 11.72 -1.99
N ALA A 406 37.32 12.39 -1.87
CA ALA A 406 38.40 12.34 -2.82
C ALA A 406 39.72 12.29 -2.06
N THR A 407 40.44 11.18 -2.20
CA THR A 407 41.79 10.96 -1.66
C THR A 407 42.69 10.39 -2.75
N ASP A 408 43.95 10.21 -2.46
CA ASP A 408 44.93 9.57 -3.36
C ASP A 408 44.58 8.10 -3.71
N THR A 409 43.84 7.41 -2.87
CA THR A 409 43.49 5.99 -3.07
C THR A 409 41.99 5.68 -3.16
N HIS A 410 41.12 6.70 -2.96
CA HIS A 410 39.70 6.46 -2.80
C HIS A 410 38.87 7.67 -3.22
N MET A 411 37.85 7.44 -4.06
CA MET A 411 36.83 8.42 -4.40
C MET A 411 35.43 7.83 -4.20
N LEU A 412 34.52 8.66 -3.66
CA LEU A 412 33.10 8.32 -3.46
C LEU A 412 32.26 9.43 -4.08
N PHE A 413 31.38 9.04 -4.97
CA PHE A 413 30.45 9.92 -5.66
C PHE A 413 29.00 9.53 -5.38
N GLU A 414 28.16 10.52 -5.20
CA GLU A 414 26.70 10.36 -5.13
C GLU A 414 26.04 11.21 -6.22
N ASN A 415 25.08 10.62 -6.91
CA ASN A 415 24.31 11.35 -7.95
C ASN A 415 22.90 11.67 -7.42
#